data_58254136b5fad724a92033d2658cae06
#
_entry.id   58254136b5fad724a92033d2658cae06
#
_cell.length_a   1.000
_cell.length_b   1.000
_cell.length_c   1.000
_cell.angle_alpha   90.00
_cell.angle_beta   90.00
_cell.angle_gamma   90.00
#
_symmetry.space_group_name_H-M   'P 1'
#
loop_
_entity.id
_entity.type
_entity.pdbx_description
1 polymer ?
#
loop_
_entity_poly.entity_id
_entity_poly.type
_entity_poly.pdbx_seq_one_letter_code
_entity_poly.pdbx_strand_id
1 'polypeptide(L)'
;MNQSFYDKLTSVIAKERVYVDEPMSRHTTFRVGGPADFFVTPKAKEEVRDVIRICKEAGMPYYIIGNGSNLLVSDAGYRGVIVQIYKEMNEVKVEGDLVKAQAGALLSGIAAKALGAELSGFEFASGIPGTIGGACMMNAGAYGGEMKDVLESVTVLTGKGKIIELGRNELELGYRTSVIAKKGYIVLGAALKLERGDGEKIKTYMDELKEKRVTKQPLEYPSAGSTFKRPEGYFAGKLIEDAGLRGFQVGGAQVSEKHCGFVINRDHATAADIMELMRQVQIRVKENSGVDLEPEVKRLGDE
;
A
#
# COMPACT_ATOMS: atom_id res chain seq x y z
N MET A 1 1.69 29.03 -1.96
CA MET A 1 0.64 28.24 -2.69
C MET A 1 0.54 28.73 -4.13
N ASN A 2 0.51 27.84 -5.13
CA ASN A 2 0.26 28.17 -6.53
C ASN A 2 -1.27 28.29 -6.76
N GLN A 3 -1.82 29.50 -6.63
CA GLN A 3 -3.29 29.76 -6.73
C GLN A 3 -3.86 29.31 -8.07
N SER A 4 -3.18 29.60 -9.19
CA SER A 4 -3.64 29.19 -10.53
C SER A 4 -3.73 27.65 -10.68
N PHE A 5 -2.84 26.90 -10.05
CA PHE A 5 -2.90 25.45 -10.07
C PHE A 5 -4.00 24.92 -9.14
N TYR A 6 -4.17 25.51 -7.96
CA TYR A 6 -5.29 25.23 -7.06
C TYR A 6 -6.64 25.39 -7.77
N ASP A 7 -6.84 26.50 -8.49
CA ASP A 7 -8.08 26.78 -9.22
C ASP A 7 -8.35 25.72 -10.31
N LYS A 8 -7.30 25.23 -10.98
CA LYS A 8 -7.42 24.11 -11.94
C LYS A 8 -7.85 22.81 -11.25
N LEU A 9 -7.28 22.46 -10.10
CA LEU A 9 -7.68 21.28 -9.35
C LEU A 9 -9.13 21.37 -8.89
N THR A 10 -9.55 22.54 -8.37
CA THR A 10 -10.92 22.75 -7.88
C THR A 10 -11.96 22.90 -8.99
N SER A 11 -11.54 23.00 -10.25
CA SER A 11 -12.45 22.92 -11.39
C SER A 11 -12.92 21.49 -11.71
N VAL A 12 -12.20 20.46 -11.22
CA VAL A 12 -12.49 19.04 -11.47
C VAL A 12 -12.75 18.24 -10.20
N ILE A 13 -12.33 18.74 -9.03
CA ILE A 13 -12.60 18.15 -7.71
C ILE A 13 -13.22 19.23 -6.82
N ALA A 14 -14.21 18.87 -6.01
CA ALA A 14 -14.83 19.78 -5.03
C ALA A 14 -13.78 20.30 -4.04
N LYS A 15 -13.87 21.59 -3.67
CA LYS A 15 -12.87 22.31 -2.86
C LYS A 15 -12.55 21.63 -1.54
N GLU A 16 -13.54 21.05 -0.88
CA GLU A 16 -13.42 20.33 0.39
C GLU A 16 -12.62 19.02 0.27
N ARG A 17 -12.26 18.62 -0.94
CA ARG A 17 -11.44 17.43 -1.24
C ARG A 17 -10.07 17.79 -1.85
N VAL A 18 -9.71 19.08 -1.81
CA VAL A 18 -8.39 19.59 -2.21
C VAL A 18 -7.74 20.27 -1.01
N TYR A 19 -6.72 19.67 -0.47
CA TYR A 19 -5.97 20.15 0.68
C TYR A 19 -4.64 20.71 0.22
N VAL A 20 -4.15 21.75 0.92
CA VAL A 20 -2.86 22.40 0.67
C VAL A 20 -1.98 22.25 1.91
N ASP A 21 -0.69 22.03 1.70
CA ASP A 21 0.29 21.78 2.77
C ASP A 21 -0.14 20.67 3.75
N GLU A 22 -0.76 19.59 3.21
CA GLU A 22 -1.35 18.52 4.01
C GLU A 22 -0.27 17.59 4.57
N PRO A 23 -0.19 17.42 5.91
CA PRO A 23 0.81 16.57 6.54
C PRO A 23 0.64 15.09 6.16
N MET A 24 1.64 14.51 5.51
CA MET A 24 1.59 13.11 5.08
C MET A 24 1.63 12.12 6.25
N SER A 25 2.09 12.53 7.43
CA SER A 25 2.00 11.73 8.66
C SER A 25 0.57 11.29 9.01
N ARG A 26 -0.46 11.99 8.54
CA ARG A 26 -1.88 11.63 8.70
C ARG A 26 -2.35 10.57 7.71
N HIS A 27 -1.58 10.32 6.66
CA HIS A 27 -1.95 9.50 5.50
C HIS A 27 -1.00 8.32 5.27
N THR A 28 -0.08 8.07 6.20
CA THR A 28 0.80 6.90 6.23
C THR A 28 0.60 6.08 7.49
N THR A 29 0.77 4.75 7.39
CA THR A 29 0.68 3.88 8.56
C THR A 29 1.92 3.97 9.46
N PHE A 30 3.04 4.49 8.97
CA PHE A 30 4.19 4.88 9.81
C PHE A 30 3.90 6.11 10.69
N ARG A 31 2.91 6.93 10.31
CA ARG A 31 2.59 8.20 10.96
C ARG A 31 3.76 9.19 10.96
N VAL A 32 4.54 9.19 9.88
CA VAL A 32 5.62 10.14 9.60
C VAL A 32 5.44 10.74 8.23
N GLY A 33 6.13 11.85 7.97
CA GLY A 33 6.15 12.57 6.70
C GLY A 33 5.69 14.01 6.81
N GLY A 34 6.45 14.90 6.18
CA GLY A 34 6.13 16.32 6.06
C GLY A 34 4.97 16.60 5.10
N PRO A 35 4.70 17.90 4.82
CA PRO A 35 3.51 18.28 4.04
C PRO A 35 3.67 17.98 2.54
N ALA A 36 2.57 17.60 1.89
CA ALA A 36 2.43 17.63 0.43
C ALA A 36 1.91 18.99 -0.01
N ASP A 37 2.44 19.55 -1.11
CA ASP A 37 1.97 20.85 -1.62
C ASP A 37 0.46 20.83 -1.89
N PHE A 38 -0.02 19.74 -2.51
CA PHE A 38 -1.43 19.48 -2.73
C PHE A 38 -1.75 18.03 -2.40
N PHE A 39 -2.92 17.83 -1.81
CA PHE A 39 -3.45 16.51 -1.51
C PHE A 39 -4.91 16.46 -1.95
N VAL A 40 -5.27 15.49 -2.79
CA VAL A 40 -6.63 15.39 -3.35
C VAL A 40 -7.21 14.01 -3.12
N THR A 41 -8.54 13.96 -2.88
CA THR A 41 -9.30 12.71 -2.65
C THR A 41 -10.40 12.56 -3.71
N PRO A 42 -10.07 12.01 -4.91
CA PRO A 42 -11.07 11.80 -5.95
C PRO A 42 -12.13 10.77 -5.52
N LYS A 43 -13.38 10.96 -5.98
CA LYS A 43 -14.52 10.04 -5.72
C LYS A 43 -14.94 9.22 -6.94
N ALA A 44 -14.33 9.50 -8.10
CA ALA A 44 -14.65 8.82 -9.35
C ALA A 44 -13.41 8.66 -10.22
N LYS A 45 -13.42 7.65 -11.07
CA LYS A 45 -12.31 7.35 -12.01
C LYS A 45 -12.07 8.52 -12.99
N GLU A 46 -13.11 9.26 -13.35
CA GLU A 46 -13.04 10.45 -14.19
C GLU A 46 -12.28 11.58 -13.47
N GLU A 47 -12.54 11.82 -12.19
CA GLU A 47 -11.80 12.79 -11.38
C GLU A 47 -10.32 12.42 -11.27
N VAL A 48 -9.98 11.13 -11.07
CA VAL A 48 -8.58 10.68 -11.10
C VAL A 48 -7.94 11.03 -12.44
N ARG A 49 -8.57 10.67 -13.56
CA ARG A 49 -8.06 10.98 -14.91
C ARG A 49 -7.84 12.47 -15.10
N ASP A 50 -8.81 13.31 -14.69
CA ASP A 50 -8.76 14.74 -14.93
C ASP A 50 -7.70 15.44 -14.07
N VAL A 51 -7.50 15.01 -12.82
CA VAL A 51 -6.39 15.47 -11.95
C VAL A 51 -5.05 15.12 -12.58
N ILE A 52 -4.86 13.86 -13.02
CA ILE A 52 -3.61 13.44 -13.64
C ILE A 52 -3.33 14.22 -14.93
N ARG A 53 -4.35 14.50 -15.73
CA ARG A 53 -4.23 15.35 -16.92
C ARG A 53 -3.77 16.76 -16.55
N ILE A 54 -4.40 17.40 -15.55
CA ILE A 54 -4.02 18.74 -15.06
C ILE A 54 -2.57 18.74 -14.57
N CYS A 55 -2.15 17.74 -13.80
CA CYS A 55 -0.77 17.63 -13.34
C CYS A 55 0.22 17.57 -14.50
N LYS A 56 -0.05 16.72 -15.50
CA LYS A 56 0.80 16.58 -16.69
C LYS A 56 0.88 17.85 -17.52
N GLU A 57 -0.25 18.51 -17.78
CA GLU A 57 -0.32 19.77 -18.52
C GLU A 57 0.44 20.91 -17.81
N ALA A 58 0.49 20.89 -16.50
CA ALA A 58 1.20 21.88 -15.67
C ALA A 58 2.65 21.49 -15.37
N GLY A 59 3.13 20.32 -15.79
CA GLY A 59 4.44 19.79 -15.40
C GLY A 59 4.57 19.54 -13.88
N MET A 60 3.44 19.40 -13.16
CA MET A 60 3.40 19.21 -11.72
C MET A 60 3.61 17.72 -11.39
N PRO A 61 4.61 17.36 -10.57
CA PRO A 61 4.77 15.99 -10.10
C PRO A 61 3.51 15.51 -9.35
N TYR A 62 3.20 14.23 -9.48
CA TYR A 62 2.12 13.61 -8.71
C TYR A 62 2.49 12.19 -8.27
N TYR A 63 1.87 11.75 -7.17
CA TYR A 63 2.01 10.40 -6.66
C TYR A 63 0.67 9.85 -6.19
N ILE A 64 0.40 8.57 -6.49
CA ILE A 64 -0.86 7.90 -6.15
C ILE A 64 -0.67 7.10 -4.89
N ILE A 65 -1.54 7.29 -3.91
CA ILE A 65 -1.56 6.47 -2.69
C ILE A 65 -2.94 5.84 -2.45
N GLY A 66 -2.94 4.72 -1.78
CA GLY A 66 -4.13 4.15 -1.14
C GLY A 66 -4.15 4.51 0.35
N ASN A 67 -4.05 3.49 1.21
CA ASN A 67 -3.98 3.64 2.67
C ASN A 67 -2.59 4.06 3.21
N GLY A 68 -1.60 4.28 2.35
CA GLY A 68 -0.24 4.64 2.78
C GLY A 68 0.49 3.57 3.61
N SER A 69 0.10 2.30 3.47
CA SER A 69 0.58 1.19 4.31
C SER A 69 1.90 0.57 3.86
N ASN A 70 2.50 1.06 2.79
CA ASN A 70 3.82 0.66 2.30
C ASN A 70 4.63 1.89 1.86
N LEU A 71 4.50 3.00 2.59
CA LEU A 71 5.05 4.30 2.20
C LEU A 71 5.77 4.97 3.37
N LEU A 72 6.98 5.48 3.11
CA LEU A 72 7.74 6.39 3.95
C LEU A 72 7.89 7.71 3.21
N VAL A 73 7.31 8.77 3.75
CA VAL A 73 7.40 10.13 3.18
C VAL A 73 8.46 10.92 3.93
N SER A 74 9.32 11.63 3.22
CA SER A 74 10.37 12.51 3.77
C SER A 74 9.79 13.53 4.77
N ASP A 75 10.60 13.93 5.75
CA ASP A 75 10.25 14.99 6.68
C ASP A 75 10.06 16.35 5.97
N ALA A 76 10.76 16.58 4.83
CA ALA A 76 10.52 17.72 3.95
C ALA A 76 9.18 17.66 3.20
N GLY A 77 8.53 16.50 3.19
CA GLY A 77 7.26 16.25 2.51
C GLY A 77 7.40 15.95 1.01
N TYR A 78 6.39 16.33 0.23
CA TYR A 78 6.35 16.06 -1.20
C TYR A 78 6.01 17.33 -2.00
N ARG A 79 6.90 17.72 -2.91
CA ARG A 79 6.70 18.88 -3.80
C ARG A 79 5.91 18.45 -5.02
N GLY A 80 4.57 18.52 -4.91
CA GLY A 80 3.64 18.08 -5.95
C GLY A 80 2.26 17.71 -5.43
N VAL A 81 1.56 16.87 -6.15
CA VAL A 81 0.18 16.44 -5.86
C VAL A 81 0.15 15.00 -5.36
N ILE A 82 -0.34 14.77 -4.17
CA ILE A 82 -0.73 13.44 -3.70
C ILE A 82 -2.19 13.19 -4.10
N VAL A 83 -2.42 12.11 -4.82
CA VAL A 83 -3.77 11.66 -5.19
C VAL A 83 -4.09 10.42 -4.38
N GLN A 84 -4.94 10.58 -3.38
CA GLN A 84 -5.35 9.46 -2.53
C GLN A 84 -6.61 8.78 -3.07
N ILE A 85 -6.48 7.54 -3.53
CA ILE A 85 -7.60 6.68 -3.90
C ILE A 85 -7.89 5.77 -2.70
N TYR A 86 -8.85 6.18 -1.86
CA TYR A 86 -9.16 5.50 -0.61
C TYR A 86 -10.67 5.60 -0.29
N LYS A 87 -11.05 6.33 0.75
CA LYS A 87 -12.41 6.36 1.32
C LYS A 87 -13.49 6.79 0.34
N GLU A 88 -13.18 7.68 -0.59
CA GLU A 88 -14.12 8.22 -1.57
C GLU A 88 -14.37 7.26 -2.75
N MET A 89 -13.47 6.29 -2.98
CA MET A 89 -13.55 5.28 -4.05
C MET A 89 -13.41 3.88 -3.46
N ASN A 90 -14.34 3.46 -2.59
CA ASN A 90 -14.25 2.22 -1.82
C ASN A 90 -15.45 1.28 -1.97
N GLU A 91 -16.30 1.50 -2.97
CA GLU A 91 -17.46 0.66 -3.18
C GLU A 91 -17.05 -0.79 -3.49
N VAL A 92 -17.77 -1.75 -2.88
CA VAL A 92 -17.61 -3.19 -3.13
C VAL A 92 -18.96 -3.80 -3.43
N LYS A 93 -19.08 -4.49 -4.58
CA LYS A 93 -20.27 -5.20 -5.05
C LYS A 93 -19.96 -6.68 -5.21
N VAL A 94 -20.91 -7.53 -4.81
CA VAL A 94 -20.84 -8.98 -5.03
C VAL A 94 -21.90 -9.37 -6.07
N GLU A 95 -21.48 -10.01 -7.15
CA GLU A 95 -22.31 -10.45 -8.25
C GLU A 95 -22.02 -11.94 -8.53
N GLY A 96 -22.81 -12.83 -7.92
CA GLY A 96 -22.57 -14.27 -7.98
C GLY A 96 -21.29 -14.67 -7.24
N ASP A 97 -20.27 -15.09 -7.97
CA ASP A 97 -18.92 -15.44 -7.48
C ASP A 97 -17.85 -14.37 -7.82
N LEU A 98 -18.28 -13.25 -8.42
CA LEU A 98 -17.45 -12.10 -8.68
C LEU A 98 -17.61 -11.06 -7.59
N VAL A 99 -16.48 -10.56 -7.06
CA VAL A 99 -16.42 -9.43 -6.15
C VAL A 99 -15.74 -8.28 -6.89
N LYS A 100 -16.51 -7.23 -7.20
CA LYS A 100 -16.02 -6.03 -7.86
C LYS A 100 -15.75 -4.95 -6.82
N ALA A 101 -14.56 -4.35 -6.82
CA ALA A 101 -14.17 -3.35 -5.85
C ALA A 101 -13.51 -2.15 -6.53
N GLN A 102 -13.86 -0.94 -6.08
CA GLN A 102 -13.11 0.27 -6.43
C GLN A 102 -11.75 0.26 -5.76
N ALA A 103 -10.75 0.90 -6.38
CA ALA A 103 -9.34 0.80 -5.98
C ALA A 103 -9.03 1.22 -4.53
N GLY A 104 -9.85 2.08 -3.94
CA GLY A 104 -9.73 2.53 -2.55
C GLY A 104 -10.34 1.58 -1.52
N ALA A 105 -11.02 0.51 -1.94
CA ALA A 105 -11.60 -0.45 -1.00
C ALA A 105 -10.51 -1.17 -0.21
N LEU A 106 -10.65 -1.20 1.11
CA LEU A 106 -9.75 -1.96 1.99
C LEU A 106 -9.90 -3.46 1.76
N LEU A 107 -8.78 -4.18 1.76
CA LEU A 107 -8.78 -5.64 1.62
C LEU A 107 -9.60 -6.34 2.70
N SER A 108 -9.56 -5.83 3.95
CA SER A 108 -10.39 -6.33 5.04
C SER A 108 -11.89 -6.14 4.80
N GLY A 109 -12.28 -5.00 4.19
CA GLY A 109 -13.67 -4.74 3.81
C GLY A 109 -14.16 -5.66 2.69
N ILE A 110 -13.30 -5.93 1.71
CA ILE A 110 -13.59 -6.89 0.63
C ILE A 110 -13.74 -8.30 1.20
N ALA A 111 -12.83 -8.72 2.09
CA ALA A 111 -12.90 -10.03 2.74
C ALA A 111 -14.17 -10.20 3.58
N ALA A 112 -14.59 -9.16 4.30
CA ALA A 112 -15.86 -9.18 5.04
C ALA A 112 -17.08 -9.29 4.13
N LYS A 113 -17.08 -8.64 2.97
CA LYS A 113 -18.15 -8.76 1.95
C LYS A 113 -18.16 -10.16 1.31
N ALA A 114 -16.98 -10.73 1.02
CA ALA A 114 -16.85 -12.09 0.50
C ALA A 114 -17.39 -13.13 1.51
N LEU A 115 -17.00 -13.02 2.78
CA LEU A 115 -17.53 -13.85 3.87
C LEU A 115 -19.06 -13.74 3.96
N GLY A 116 -19.62 -12.52 3.94
CA GLY A 116 -21.06 -12.30 4.00
C GLY A 116 -21.84 -12.88 2.81
N ALA A 117 -21.13 -13.21 1.72
CA ALA A 117 -21.67 -13.88 0.52
C ALA A 117 -21.25 -15.35 0.42
N GLU A 118 -20.62 -15.92 1.46
CA GLU A 118 -20.11 -17.29 1.50
C GLU A 118 -19.14 -17.59 0.35
N LEU A 119 -18.25 -16.62 0.05
CA LEU A 119 -17.21 -16.73 -0.97
C LEU A 119 -15.84 -16.91 -0.33
N SER A 120 -15.19 -18.02 -0.66
CA SER A 120 -13.86 -18.44 -0.23
C SER A 120 -12.77 -18.06 -1.24
N GLY A 121 -11.52 -17.98 -0.78
CA GLY A 121 -10.30 -17.71 -1.57
C GLY A 121 -9.68 -16.36 -1.31
N PHE A 122 -10.32 -15.47 -0.53
CA PHE A 122 -9.78 -14.14 -0.21
C PHE A 122 -9.41 -13.95 1.27
N GLU A 123 -9.46 -15.00 2.07
CA GLU A 123 -9.20 -14.98 3.52
C GLU A 123 -7.79 -14.48 3.84
N PHE A 124 -6.79 -14.84 3.02
CA PHE A 124 -5.39 -14.42 3.19
C PHE A 124 -5.22 -12.90 3.24
N ALA A 125 -6.10 -12.16 2.56
CA ALA A 125 -6.03 -10.71 2.44
C ALA A 125 -6.72 -9.96 3.59
N SER A 126 -7.53 -10.65 4.41
CA SER A 126 -8.40 -10.03 5.44
C SER A 126 -7.66 -9.16 6.45
N GLY A 127 -6.41 -9.49 6.75
CA GLY A 127 -5.57 -8.74 7.69
C GLY A 127 -4.53 -7.82 7.03
N ILE A 128 -4.42 -7.74 5.71
CA ILE A 128 -3.47 -6.84 5.03
C ILE A 128 -4.00 -5.40 5.12
N PRO A 129 -3.23 -4.41 5.65
CA PRO A 129 -3.72 -3.06 5.90
C PRO A 129 -3.71 -2.16 4.67
N GLY A 130 -3.95 -2.72 3.48
CA GLY A 130 -3.91 -2.02 2.20
C GLY A 130 -5.25 -1.89 1.51
N THR A 131 -5.27 -1.11 0.42
CA THR A 131 -6.38 -1.06 -0.52
C THR A 131 -6.17 -2.04 -1.66
N ILE A 132 -7.26 -2.41 -2.35
CA ILE A 132 -7.19 -3.32 -3.51
C ILE A 132 -6.31 -2.73 -4.62
N GLY A 133 -6.31 -1.40 -4.81
CA GLY A 133 -5.45 -0.73 -5.78
C GLY A 133 -3.97 -0.94 -5.50
N GLY A 134 -3.54 -0.77 -4.25
CA GLY A 134 -2.16 -1.06 -3.83
C GLY A 134 -1.82 -2.54 -3.91
N ALA A 135 -2.77 -3.42 -3.59
CA ALA A 135 -2.58 -4.86 -3.64
C ALA A 135 -2.39 -5.37 -5.08
N CYS A 136 -3.16 -4.87 -6.06
CA CYS A 136 -2.98 -5.19 -7.48
C CYS A 136 -1.63 -4.72 -8.03
N MET A 137 -1.16 -3.55 -7.58
CA MET A 137 0.10 -2.97 -8.02
C MET A 137 1.29 -3.90 -7.76
N MET A 138 1.30 -4.55 -6.58
CA MET A 138 2.44 -5.33 -6.11
C MET A 138 2.14 -6.83 -5.94
N ASN A 139 1.04 -7.34 -6.48
CA ASN A 139 0.61 -8.72 -6.23
C ASN A 139 0.71 -9.07 -4.74
N ALA A 140 0.04 -8.29 -3.89
CA ALA A 140 0.11 -8.47 -2.45
C ALA A 140 -0.32 -9.88 -2.03
N GLY A 141 0.36 -10.43 -1.04
CA GLY A 141 0.06 -11.76 -0.53
C GLY A 141 0.48 -11.94 0.92
N ALA A 142 -0.15 -12.88 1.59
CA ALA A 142 0.13 -13.30 2.96
C ALA A 142 -0.32 -14.75 3.15
N TYR A 143 0.33 -15.47 4.06
CA TYR A 143 -0.09 -16.83 4.49
C TYR A 143 -0.30 -17.84 3.35
N GLY A 144 0.47 -17.71 2.27
CA GLY A 144 0.43 -18.65 1.12
C GLY A 144 -0.54 -18.25 0.00
N GLY A 145 -1.41 -17.26 0.20
CA GLY A 145 -2.25 -16.69 -0.86
C GLY A 145 -1.71 -15.37 -1.39
N GLU A 146 -2.00 -15.06 -2.64
CA GLU A 146 -1.63 -13.79 -3.30
C GLU A 146 -2.72 -13.32 -4.28
N MET A 147 -2.68 -12.04 -4.64
CA MET A 147 -3.70 -11.44 -5.52
C MET A 147 -3.84 -12.18 -6.86
N LYS A 148 -2.76 -12.72 -7.42
CA LYS A 148 -2.79 -13.49 -8.67
C LYS A 148 -3.72 -14.71 -8.62
N ASP A 149 -3.98 -15.26 -7.42
CA ASP A 149 -4.80 -16.47 -7.27
C ASP A 149 -6.27 -16.17 -7.51
N VAL A 150 -6.70 -14.93 -7.26
CA VAL A 150 -8.11 -14.50 -7.25
C VAL A 150 -8.46 -13.38 -8.22
N LEU A 151 -7.45 -12.63 -8.74
CA LEU A 151 -7.72 -11.54 -9.69
C LEU A 151 -8.25 -12.07 -11.02
N GLU A 152 -9.40 -11.58 -11.44
CA GLU A 152 -9.99 -11.81 -12.76
C GLU A 152 -9.65 -10.70 -13.74
N SER A 153 -9.83 -9.44 -13.32
CA SER A 153 -9.47 -8.26 -14.11
C SER A 153 -9.15 -7.06 -13.25
N VAL A 154 -8.45 -6.08 -13.82
CA VAL A 154 -8.14 -4.80 -13.18
C VAL A 154 -8.43 -3.64 -14.14
N THR A 155 -9.27 -2.70 -13.72
CA THR A 155 -9.49 -1.45 -14.44
C THR A 155 -8.37 -0.48 -14.10
N VAL A 156 -7.68 0.05 -15.12
CA VAL A 156 -6.55 0.97 -14.95
C VAL A 156 -6.67 2.23 -15.80
N LEU A 157 -6.06 3.31 -15.31
CA LEU A 157 -5.76 4.51 -16.10
C LEU A 157 -4.33 4.39 -16.64
N THR A 158 -4.19 4.42 -17.97
CA THR A 158 -2.89 4.34 -18.63
C THR A 158 -2.15 5.68 -18.60
N GLY A 159 -0.83 5.66 -18.88
CA GLY A 159 -0.04 6.88 -19.03
C GLY A 159 -0.54 7.83 -20.13
N LYS A 160 -1.33 7.32 -21.09
CA LYS A 160 -1.98 8.12 -22.17
C LYS A 160 -3.37 8.65 -21.79
N GLY A 161 -3.80 8.50 -20.54
CA GLY A 161 -5.11 8.98 -20.06
C GLY A 161 -6.31 8.11 -20.49
N LYS A 162 -6.08 6.90 -21.02
CA LYS A 162 -7.15 5.96 -21.36
C LYS A 162 -7.48 5.06 -20.17
N ILE A 163 -8.75 4.86 -19.91
CA ILE A 163 -9.23 3.86 -18.94
C ILE A 163 -9.43 2.56 -19.73
N ILE A 164 -8.76 1.51 -19.30
CA ILE A 164 -8.85 0.18 -19.91
C ILE A 164 -9.01 -0.89 -18.83
N GLU A 165 -9.49 -2.04 -19.21
CA GLU A 165 -9.52 -3.23 -18.39
C GLU A 165 -8.43 -4.20 -18.86
N LEU A 166 -7.66 -4.73 -17.90
CA LEU A 166 -6.64 -5.77 -18.11
C LEU A 166 -7.16 -7.06 -17.54
N GLY A 167 -7.26 -8.09 -18.34
CA GLY A 167 -7.60 -9.44 -17.90
C GLY A 167 -6.44 -10.12 -17.17
N ARG A 168 -6.74 -11.20 -16.44
CA ARG A 168 -5.80 -11.95 -15.60
C ARG A 168 -4.45 -12.23 -16.28
N ASN A 169 -4.48 -12.68 -17.55
CA ASN A 169 -3.28 -13.05 -18.29
C ASN A 169 -2.40 -11.85 -18.71
N GLU A 170 -2.98 -10.64 -18.72
CA GLU A 170 -2.28 -9.40 -19.08
C GLU A 170 -1.59 -8.74 -17.87
N LEU A 171 -1.89 -9.19 -16.65
CA LEU A 171 -1.42 -8.56 -15.42
C LEU A 171 0.05 -8.88 -15.09
N GLU A 172 0.64 -9.94 -15.66
CA GLU A 172 2.03 -10.37 -15.44
C GLU A 172 2.42 -10.35 -13.94
N LEU A 173 1.58 -10.92 -13.10
CA LEU A 173 1.73 -10.91 -11.65
C LEU A 173 2.88 -11.82 -11.20
N GLY A 174 3.80 -11.26 -10.45
CA GLY A 174 4.93 -11.96 -9.84
C GLY A 174 5.22 -11.46 -8.43
N TYR A 175 6.28 -11.94 -7.81
CA TYR A 175 6.64 -11.51 -6.44
C TYR A 175 6.90 -10.00 -6.40
N ARG A 176 6.03 -9.26 -5.72
CA ARG A 176 6.06 -7.79 -5.58
C ARG A 176 6.12 -7.03 -6.91
N THR A 177 5.53 -7.58 -7.98
CA THR A 177 5.50 -6.94 -9.30
C THR A 177 4.21 -7.24 -10.07
N SER A 178 3.92 -6.37 -11.04
CA SER A 178 2.82 -6.51 -12.01
C SER A 178 3.13 -5.69 -13.26
N VAL A 179 2.39 -5.93 -14.36
CA VAL A 179 2.43 -5.05 -15.55
C VAL A 179 2.01 -3.62 -15.20
N ILE A 180 1.12 -3.47 -14.21
CA ILE A 180 0.64 -2.16 -13.73
C ILE A 180 1.81 -1.33 -13.19
N ALA A 181 2.64 -1.92 -12.32
CA ALA A 181 3.84 -1.28 -11.78
C ALA A 181 4.87 -0.98 -12.88
N LYS A 182 5.14 -1.95 -13.77
CA LYS A 182 6.11 -1.81 -14.87
C LYS A 182 5.75 -0.67 -15.84
N LYS A 183 4.44 -0.51 -16.15
CA LYS A 183 3.94 0.51 -17.10
C LYS A 183 3.52 1.82 -16.44
N GLY A 184 3.62 1.94 -15.12
CA GLY A 184 3.18 3.13 -14.38
C GLY A 184 1.68 3.41 -14.53
N TYR A 185 0.85 2.37 -14.62
CA TYR A 185 -0.60 2.51 -14.68
C TYR A 185 -1.17 2.79 -13.29
N ILE A 186 -2.34 3.42 -13.23
CA ILE A 186 -3.05 3.71 -11.99
C ILE A 186 -4.26 2.80 -11.89
N VAL A 187 -4.37 2.01 -10.81
CA VAL A 187 -5.51 1.14 -10.57
C VAL A 187 -6.72 1.97 -10.17
N LEU A 188 -7.86 1.72 -10.82
CA LEU A 188 -9.14 2.37 -10.56
C LEU A 188 -10.18 1.41 -9.96
N GLY A 189 -10.01 0.10 -10.17
CA GLY A 189 -10.85 -0.95 -9.63
C GLY A 189 -10.35 -2.32 -10.02
N ALA A 190 -10.89 -3.37 -9.39
CA ALA A 190 -10.56 -4.75 -9.67
C ALA A 190 -11.81 -5.65 -9.55
N ALA A 191 -11.82 -6.75 -10.28
CA ALA A 191 -12.73 -7.85 -10.12
C ALA A 191 -11.99 -9.09 -9.62
N LEU A 192 -12.52 -9.73 -8.60
CA LEU A 192 -12.02 -10.97 -8.01
C LEU A 192 -12.98 -12.10 -8.36
N LYS A 193 -12.46 -13.24 -8.80
CA LYS A 193 -13.22 -14.48 -8.98
C LYS A 193 -12.96 -15.35 -7.77
N LEU A 194 -14.01 -15.62 -6.99
CA LEU A 194 -13.95 -16.40 -5.76
C LEU A 194 -14.81 -17.66 -5.91
N GLU A 195 -14.71 -18.58 -4.96
CA GLU A 195 -15.43 -19.85 -4.99
C GLU A 195 -16.50 -19.88 -3.90
N ARG A 196 -17.61 -20.58 -4.15
CA ARG A 196 -18.61 -20.84 -3.11
C ARG A 196 -18.02 -21.71 -2.02
N GLY A 197 -18.20 -21.31 -0.76
CA GLY A 197 -17.67 -21.99 0.41
C GLY A 197 -18.67 -22.05 1.56
N ASP A 198 -18.21 -22.61 2.66
CA ASP A 198 -18.94 -22.68 3.91
C ASP A 198 -18.57 -21.46 4.77
N GLY A 199 -19.56 -20.61 5.07
CA GLY A 199 -19.35 -19.36 5.79
C GLY A 199 -18.67 -19.54 7.16
N GLU A 200 -18.99 -20.61 7.89
CA GLU A 200 -18.36 -20.90 9.20
C GLU A 200 -16.88 -21.28 9.03
N LYS A 201 -16.54 -22.06 8.01
CA LYS A 201 -15.15 -22.42 7.72
C LYS A 201 -14.33 -21.21 7.27
N ILE A 202 -14.88 -20.38 6.39
CA ILE A 202 -14.26 -19.13 5.92
C ILE A 202 -13.98 -18.24 7.13
N LYS A 203 -14.96 -18.02 8.00
CA LYS A 203 -14.83 -17.22 9.20
C LYS A 203 -13.77 -17.79 10.14
N THR A 204 -13.80 -19.08 10.43
CA THR A 204 -12.81 -19.75 11.30
C THR A 204 -11.40 -19.54 10.76
N TYR A 205 -11.17 -19.71 9.46
CA TYR A 205 -9.86 -19.51 8.86
C TYR A 205 -9.41 -18.03 8.91
N MET A 206 -10.31 -17.08 8.66
CA MET A 206 -9.99 -15.65 8.83
C MET A 206 -9.61 -15.32 10.27
N ASP A 207 -10.31 -15.88 11.26
CA ASP A 207 -10.01 -15.68 12.68
C ASP A 207 -8.64 -16.28 13.07
N GLU A 208 -8.30 -17.47 12.57
CA GLU A 208 -6.96 -18.06 12.72
C GLU A 208 -5.84 -17.17 12.12
N LEU A 209 -6.06 -16.63 10.92
CA LEU A 209 -5.08 -15.74 10.28
C LEU A 209 -4.92 -14.44 11.07
N LYS A 210 -6.01 -13.91 11.60
CA LYS A 210 -6.01 -12.74 12.49
C LYS A 210 -5.21 -13.01 13.76
N GLU A 211 -5.43 -14.14 14.42
CA GLU A 211 -4.69 -14.53 15.62
C GLU A 211 -3.19 -14.67 15.35
N LYS A 212 -2.82 -15.38 14.28
CA LYS A 212 -1.42 -15.49 13.84
C LYS A 212 -0.78 -14.12 13.62
N ARG A 213 -1.54 -13.16 13.08
CA ARG A 213 -1.04 -11.80 12.83
C ARG A 213 -0.87 -11.02 14.12
N VAL A 214 -1.88 -10.99 14.99
CA VAL A 214 -1.84 -10.31 16.30
C VAL A 214 -0.70 -10.84 17.16
N THR A 215 -0.48 -12.17 17.15
CA THR A 215 0.57 -12.80 17.94
C THR A 215 1.98 -12.48 17.41
N LYS A 216 2.16 -12.42 16.08
CA LYS A 216 3.50 -12.34 15.47
C LYS A 216 3.91 -10.96 14.99
N GLN A 217 3.00 -10.02 14.77
CA GLN A 217 3.32 -8.70 14.22
C GLN A 217 3.11 -7.58 15.24
N PRO A 218 3.91 -6.50 15.19
CA PRO A 218 3.85 -5.37 16.14
C PRO A 218 2.72 -4.41 15.77
N LEU A 219 1.46 -4.88 15.81
CA LEU A 219 0.29 -4.10 15.39
C LEU A 219 -0.03 -2.92 16.32
N GLU A 220 0.53 -2.91 17.52
CA GLU A 220 0.44 -1.85 18.52
C GLU A 220 1.25 -0.59 18.16
N TYR A 221 2.21 -0.72 17.21
CA TYR A 221 3.06 0.39 16.77
C TYR A 221 2.81 0.77 15.31
N PRO A 222 2.91 2.06 14.96
CA PRO A 222 2.89 2.50 13.58
C PRO A 222 4.05 1.87 12.78
N SER A 223 3.75 1.32 11.61
CA SER A 223 4.74 0.72 10.70
C SER A 223 4.19 0.64 9.27
N ALA A 224 5.02 0.30 8.30
CA ALA A 224 4.61 0.04 6.93
C ALA A 224 4.71 -1.46 6.56
N GLY A 225 4.45 -2.35 7.51
CA GLY A 225 4.58 -3.79 7.29
C GLY A 225 6.04 -4.27 7.29
N SER A 226 6.32 -5.33 6.53
CA SER A 226 7.69 -5.82 6.35
C SER A 226 8.53 -4.77 5.63
N THR A 227 9.65 -4.37 6.27
CA THR A 227 10.49 -3.27 5.78
C THR A 227 11.32 -3.66 4.57
N PHE A 228 11.76 -4.93 4.51
CA PHE A 228 12.60 -5.46 3.45
C PHE A 228 11.92 -6.63 2.73
N LYS A 229 12.20 -6.74 1.43
CA LYS A 229 11.81 -7.90 0.63
C LYS A 229 12.47 -9.17 1.16
N ARG A 230 11.85 -10.29 0.90
CA ARG A 230 12.45 -11.60 1.21
C ARG A 230 13.58 -11.88 0.22
N PRO A 231 14.85 -12.00 0.67
CA PRO A 231 15.95 -12.41 -0.20
C PRO A 231 15.78 -13.87 -0.66
N GLU A 232 16.31 -14.20 -1.81
CA GLU A 232 16.28 -15.59 -2.31
C GLU A 232 16.97 -16.54 -1.34
N GLY A 233 16.27 -17.61 -0.96
CA GLY A 233 16.78 -18.61 0.00
C GLY A 233 16.76 -18.20 1.48
N TYR A 234 16.37 -16.95 1.80
CA TYR A 234 16.42 -16.42 3.17
C TYR A 234 15.11 -15.79 3.62
N PHE A 235 15.04 -15.45 4.90
CA PHE A 235 13.98 -14.61 5.49
C PHE A 235 14.60 -13.33 6.06
N ALA A 236 14.20 -12.17 5.58
CA ALA A 236 14.76 -10.89 6.02
C ALA A 236 14.72 -10.72 7.55
N GLY A 237 13.57 -11.01 8.18
CA GLY A 237 13.44 -10.92 9.65
C GLY A 237 14.43 -11.84 10.40
N LYS A 238 14.73 -13.04 9.89
CA LYS A 238 15.72 -13.95 10.50
C LYS A 238 17.13 -13.42 10.35
N LEU A 239 17.50 -12.91 9.17
CA LEU A 239 18.81 -12.29 8.95
C LEU A 239 19.05 -11.09 9.88
N ILE A 240 18.02 -10.26 10.09
CA ILE A 240 18.08 -9.10 10.99
C ILE A 240 18.24 -9.56 12.46
N GLU A 241 17.51 -10.60 12.85
CA GLU A 241 17.63 -11.20 14.18
C GLU A 241 19.02 -11.79 14.41
N ASP A 242 19.55 -12.56 13.44
CA ASP A 242 20.88 -13.19 13.52
C ASP A 242 22.03 -12.20 13.55
N ALA A 243 21.82 -11.01 12.97
CA ALA A 243 22.74 -9.86 13.09
C ALA A 243 22.63 -9.13 14.46
N GLY A 244 21.84 -9.65 15.41
CA GLY A 244 21.67 -9.08 16.76
C GLY A 244 20.90 -7.77 16.80
N LEU A 245 20.04 -7.49 15.80
CA LEU A 245 19.37 -6.19 15.65
C LEU A 245 17.96 -6.14 16.23
N ARG A 246 17.50 -7.17 16.92
CA ARG A 246 16.21 -7.13 17.64
C ARG A 246 16.19 -5.97 18.65
N GLY A 247 15.21 -5.07 18.54
CA GLY A 247 15.10 -3.89 19.41
C GLY A 247 16.11 -2.79 19.12
N PHE A 248 16.97 -2.91 18.09
CA PHE A 248 17.92 -1.87 17.71
C PHE A 248 17.19 -0.59 17.30
N GLN A 249 17.63 0.56 17.84
CA GLN A 249 16.93 1.83 17.73
C GLN A 249 17.84 2.93 17.17
N VAL A 250 17.25 3.81 16.35
CA VAL A 250 17.85 5.07 15.89
C VAL A 250 16.79 6.16 16.04
N GLY A 251 17.08 7.19 16.84
CA GLY A 251 16.08 8.20 17.20
C GLY A 251 14.82 7.55 17.75
N GLY A 252 13.65 7.88 17.17
CA GLY A 252 12.37 7.28 17.54
C GLY A 252 12.03 5.98 16.80
N ALA A 253 12.84 5.55 15.81
CA ALA A 253 12.62 4.34 15.03
C ALA A 253 13.29 3.11 15.65
N GLN A 254 12.62 1.94 15.63
CA GLN A 254 13.12 0.71 16.23
C GLN A 254 12.87 -0.50 15.32
N VAL A 255 13.81 -1.44 15.27
CA VAL A 255 13.54 -2.82 14.80
C VAL A 255 12.65 -3.49 15.85
N SER A 256 11.48 -3.95 15.43
CA SER A 256 10.51 -4.52 16.36
C SER A 256 11.08 -5.71 17.15
N GLU A 257 10.88 -5.71 18.45
CA GLU A 257 11.23 -6.83 19.32
C GLU A 257 10.36 -8.06 19.06
N LYS A 258 9.13 -7.86 18.56
CA LYS A 258 8.17 -8.91 18.27
C LYS A 258 8.43 -9.59 16.91
N HIS A 259 8.87 -8.82 15.90
CA HIS A 259 9.16 -9.31 14.56
C HIS A 259 10.26 -8.47 13.89
N CYS A 260 11.48 -8.99 13.81
CA CYS A 260 12.63 -8.25 13.32
C CYS A 260 12.53 -7.77 11.84
N GLY A 261 11.60 -8.32 11.05
CA GLY A 261 11.31 -7.83 9.69
C GLY A 261 10.56 -6.51 9.63
N PHE A 262 10.12 -5.96 10.80
CA PHE A 262 9.39 -4.71 10.89
C PHE A 262 10.24 -3.62 11.54
N VAL A 263 10.33 -2.48 10.90
CA VAL A 263 10.70 -1.21 11.53
C VAL A 263 9.43 -0.54 12.01
N ILE A 264 9.43 -0.07 13.23
CA ILE A 264 8.30 0.60 13.88
C ILE A 264 8.66 2.03 14.27
N ASN A 265 7.68 2.91 14.26
CA ASN A 265 7.74 4.20 14.92
C ASN A 265 7.44 3.97 16.40
N ARG A 266 8.50 3.84 17.19
CA ARG A 266 8.41 3.50 18.63
C ARG A 266 8.09 4.73 19.47
N ASP A 267 8.75 5.84 19.16
CA ASP A 267 8.65 7.09 19.92
C ASP A 267 8.87 8.30 19.03
N HIS A 268 7.81 8.78 18.39
CA HIS A 268 7.82 9.99 17.56
C HIS A 268 8.98 10.04 16.52
N ALA A 269 9.25 8.91 15.87
CA ALA A 269 10.28 8.83 14.85
C ALA A 269 10.06 9.85 13.73
N THR A 270 11.15 10.42 13.22
CA THR A 270 11.18 11.14 11.96
C THR A 270 11.35 10.17 10.78
N ALA A 271 11.11 10.62 9.55
CA ALA A 271 11.45 9.83 8.37
C ALA A 271 12.96 9.61 8.26
N ALA A 272 13.75 10.57 8.66
CA ALA A 272 15.22 10.47 8.74
C ALA A 272 15.66 9.36 9.70
N ASP A 273 15.05 9.24 10.89
CA ASP A 273 15.34 8.15 11.84
C ASP A 273 15.08 6.78 11.21
N ILE A 274 13.93 6.63 10.54
CA ILE A 274 13.54 5.37 9.89
C ILE A 274 14.51 5.02 8.76
N MET A 275 14.90 6.00 7.93
CA MET A 275 15.84 5.79 6.83
C MET A 275 17.22 5.40 7.34
N GLU A 276 17.71 6.09 8.37
CA GLU A 276 19.02 5.77 8.97
C GLU A 276 18.99 4.38 9.62
N LEU A 277 17.93 4.03 10.34
CA LEU A 277 17.77 2.70 10.89
C LEU A 277 17.79 1.62 9.80
N MET A 278 17.04 1.82 8.69
CA MET A 278 17.04 0.90 7.55
C MET A 278 18.44 0.74 6.95
N ARG A 279 19.17 1.85 6.77
CA ARG A 279 20.55 1.85 6.26
C ARG A 279 21.50 1.05 7.18
N GLN A 280 21.42 1.25 8.49
CA GLN A 280 22.23 0.51 9.45
C GLN A 280 21.90 -0.98 9.48
N VAL A 281 20.61 -1.34 9.38
CA VAL A 281 20.17 -2.74 9.26
C VAL A 281 20.78 -3.39 8.02
N GLN A 282 20.73 -2.71 6.86
CA GLN A 282 21.31 -3.22 5.61
C GLN A 282 22.82 -3.50 5.74
N ILE A 283 23.58 -2.55 6.29
CA ILE A 283 25.04 -2.67 6.49
C ILE A 283 25.36 -3.86 7.40
N ARG A 284 24.75 -3.92 8.58
CA ARG A 284 25.05 -4.95 9.59
C ARG A 284 24.63 -6.34 9.15
N VAL A 285 23.49 -6.48 8.45
CA VAL A 285 23.07 -7.76 7.87
C VAL A 285 24.06 -8.20 6.78
N LYS A 286 24.51 -7.26 5.92
CA LYS A 286 25.53 -7.57 4.89
C LYS A 286 26.84 -8.02 5.51
N GLU A 287 27.32 -7.35 6.56
CA GLU A 287 28.54 -7.72 7.30
C GLU A 287 28.41 -9.09 7.96
N ASN A 288 27.25 -9.41 8.53
CA ASN A 288 27.02 -10.66 9.26
C ASN A 288 26.81 -11.88 8.35
N SER A 289 26.08 -11.72 7.23
CA SER A 289 25.59 -12.83 6.41
C SER A 289 26.04 -12.80 4.94
N GLY A 290 26.62 -11.67 4.47
CA GLY A 290 26.90 -11.45 3.07
C GLY A 290 25.68 -11.15 2.19
N VAL A 291 24.46 -11.13 2.76
CA VAL A 291 23.21 -10.93 2.02
C VAL A 291 22.83 -9.46 1.97
N ASP A 292 22.44 -8.97 0.80
CA ASP A 292 21.90 -7.61 0.63
C ASP A 292 20.39 -7.62 0.90
N LEU A 293 19.93 -6.70 1.77
CA LEU A 293 18.50 -6.47 1.99
C LEU A 293 18.00 -5.37 1.07
N GLU A 294 16.96 -5.66 0.28
CA GLU A 294 16.28 -4.68 -0.57
C GLU A 294 15.04 -4.13 0.17
N PRO A 295 14.88 -2.79 0.32
CA PRO A 295 13.68 -2.22 0.91
C PRO A 295 12.41 -2.59 0.13
N GLU A 296 11.35 -3.00 0.84
CA GLU A 296 10.01 -3.18 0.28
C GLU A 296 9.22 -1.87 0.38
N VAL A 297 9.43 -1.12 1.46
CA VAL A 297 8.80 0.19 1.71
C VAL A 297 9.22 1.18 0.62
N LYS A 298 8.25 1.87 0.05
CA LYS A 298 8.48 2.91 -0.96
C LYS A 298 8.81 4.24 -0.27
N ARG A 299 9.82 4.93 -0.79
CA ARG A 299 10.23 6.25 -0.32
C ARG A 299 9.64 7.33 -1.23
N LEU A 300 9.21 8.44 -0.66
CA LEU A 300 8.62 9.57 -1.37
C LEU A 300 9.11 10.89 -0.77
N GLY A 301 9.41 11.84 -1.64
CA GLY A 301 10.00 13.14 -1.30
C GLY A 301 11.51 13.12 -1.35
N ASP A 302 12.11 14.33 -1.39
CA ASP A 302 13.56 14.54 -1.41
C ASP A 302 14.13 14.42 0.00
N GLU A 303 15.42 14.07 0.10
CA GLU A 303 16.17 14.00 1.35
C GLU A 303 16.55 15.38 1.87
#